data_370de8b58944968382223cbe0804b716
#
_entry.id   370de8b58944968382223cbe0804b716
#
_cell.length_a   1.000
_cell.length_b   1.000
_cell.length_c   1.000
_cell.angle_alpha   90.00
_cell.angle_beta   90.00
_cell.angle_gamma   90.00
#
_symmetry.space_group_name_H-M   'P 1'
#
loop_
_entity.id
_entity.type
_entity.pdbx_description
1 polymer ?
#
loop_
_entity_poly.entity_id
_entity_poly.type
_entity_poly.pdbx_seq_one_letter_code
_entity_poly.pdbx_strand_id
1 'polypeptide(L)'
;MGYYTQFSFNYLEGPQEDFRSLLGDIDGLLGGHDAATNESVYAKWYDHEKDMKALSEKYPGLTFCVEGDGEETMDLWQCFWHAGRSWHEAVRFTSYGEIRHLLHDEENKKPNN
;
A
#
# COMPACT_ATOMS: atom_id res chain seq x y z
N MET A 1 3.56 -20.06 -11.80
CA MET A 1 4.21 -18.84 -11.38
C MET A 1 3.25 -17.73 -11.29
N GLY A 2 3.45 -16.81 -10.43
CA GLY A 2 2.58 -15.68 -10.27
C GLY A 2 3.37 -14.51 -9.75
N TYR A 3 2.72 -13.38 -9.70
CA TYR A 3 3.35 -12.15 -9.20
C TYR A 3 2.94 -11.97 -7.75
N TYR A 4 3.91 -11.98 -6.86
CA TYR A 4 3.67 -11.81 -5.43
C TYR A 4 3.88 -10.36 -5.03
N THR A 5 3.06 -9.91 -4.10
CA THR A 5 3.18 -8.58 -3.53
C THR A 5 3.10 -8.70 -2.02
N GLN A 6 3.93 -7.92 -1.33
CA GLN A 6 3.82 -7.77 0.10
C GLN A 6 2.79 -6.69 0.35
N PHE A 7 1.66 -7.07 0.92
CA PHE A 7 0.59 -6.13 1.27
C PHE A 7 0.71 -5.81 2.75
N SER A 8 0.71 -4.52 3.09
CA SER A 8 0.73 -4.08 4.47
C SER A 8 -0.51 -3.23 4.74
N PHE A 9 -1.13 -3.44 5.88
CA PHE A 9 -2.39 -2.81 6.22
C PHE A 9 -2.19 -1.87 7.38
N ASN A 10 -2.66 -0.63 7.25
CA ASN A 10 -2.48 0.40 8.27
C ASN A 10 -3.83 0.96 8.66
N TYR A 11 -4.11 0.91 9.95
CA TYR A 11 -5.31 1.52 10.52
C TYR A 11 -5.13 3.05 10.55
N LEU A 12 -6.17 3.78 10.14
CA LEU A 12 -6.13 5.24 10.18
C LEU A 12 -7.19 5.83 11.09
N GLU A 13 -8.45 5.43 10.91
CA GLU A 13 -9.57 5.99 11.66
C GLU A 13 -10.69 4.99 11.79
N GLY A 14 -11.52 5.16 12.80
CA GLY A 14 -12.72 4.38 12.97
C GLY A 14 -12.57 3.34 14.06
N PRO A 15 -13.54 2.42 14.18
CA PRO A 15 -13.47 1.39 15.21
C PRO A 15 -12.32 0.43 14.98
N GLN A 16 -11.44 0.32 15.95
CA GLN A 16 -10.30 -0.60 15.84
C GLN A 16 -10.74 -2.05 15.75
N GLU A 17 -11.90 -2.37 16.34
CA GLU A 17 -12.44 -3.72 16.21
C GLU A 17 -12.75 -4.06 14.76
N ASP A 18 -13.22 -3.08 14.01
CA ASP A 18 -13.51 -3.29 12.58
C ASP A 18 -12.24 -3.56 11.82
N PHE A 19 -11.15 -2.90 12.18
CA PHE A 19 -9.87 -3.16 11.53
C PHE A 19 -9.41 -4.59 11.79
N ARG A 20 -9.56 -5.06 13.02
CA ARG A 20 -9.20 -6.45 13.33
C ARG A 20 -10.08 -7.43 12.58
N SER A 21 -11.38 -7.13 12.48
CA SER A 21 -12.30 -7.99 11.74
C SER A 21 -11.95 -8.00 10.25
N LEU A 22 -11.58 -6.84 9.72
CA LEU A 22 -11.15 -6.74 8.32
C LEU A 22 -9.93 -7.63 8.07
N LEU A 23 -8.94 -7.60 8.95
CA LEU A 23 -7.76 -8.44 8.80
C LEU A 23 -8.11 -9.93 8.87
N GLY A 24 -9.05 -10.28 9.73
CA GLY A 24 -9.53 -11.65 9.80
C GLY A 24 -10.25 -12.07 8.51
N ASP A 25 -11.01 -11.17 7.92
CA ASP A 25 -11.67 -11.43 6.65
C ASP A 25 -10.64 -11.65 5.54
N ILE A 26 -9.55 -10.88 5.56
CA ILE A 26 -8.48 -11.04 4.59
C ILE A 26 -7.83 -12.42 4.73
N ASP A 27 -7.59 -12.85 5.96
CA ASP A 27 -7.06 -14.20 6.18
C ASP A 27 -7.99 -15.26 5.61
N GLY A 28 -9.30 -15.07 5.78
CA GLY A 28 -10.28 -15.98 5.23
C GLY A 28 -10.26 -16.02 3.72
N LEU A 29 -10.13 -14.85 3.09
CA LEU A 29 -10.07 -14.76 1.63
C LEU A 29 -8.84 -15.42 1.06
N LEU A 30 -7.71 -15.28 1.74
CA LEU A 30 -6.43 -15.73 1.22
C LEU A 30 -6.01 -17.12 1.72
N GLY A 31 -6.82 -17.73 2.58
CA GLY A 31 -6.54 -19.07 3.05
C GLY A 31 -5.54 -19.15 4.19
N GLY A 32 -5.47 -18.12 5.01
CA GLY A 32 -4.68 -18.17 6.23
C GLY A 32 -3.25 -17.68 6.09
N HIS A 33 -3.08 -16.38 5.88
CA HIS A 33 -1.76 -15.78 5.73
C HIS A 33 -1.35 -14.95 6.95
N ASP A 34 -2.07 -15.11 8.07
CA ASP A 34 -1.75 -14.42 9.33
C ASP A 34 -1.82 -12.91 9.24
N ALA A 35 -2.72 -12.37 8.41
CA ALA A 35 -2.90 -10.93 8.30
C ALA A 35 -3.31 -10.34 9.64
N ALA A 36 -4.15 -11.06 10.39
CA ALA A 36 -4.63 -10.57 11.67
C ALA A 36 -3.51 -10.42 12.69
N THR A 37 -2.45 -11.21 12.57
CA THR A 37 -1.33 -11.17 13.48
C THR A 37 -0.27 -10.17 13.04
N ASN A 38 0.05 -10.18 11.74
CA ASN A 38 1.19 -9.43 11.21
C ASN A 38 0.80 -8.13 10.55
N GLU A 39 -0.49 -7.92 10.32
CA GLU A 39 -1.00 -6.75 9.58
C GLU A 39 -0.36 -6.65 8.21
N SER A 40 0.03 -7.79 7.65
CA SER A 40 0.61 -7.86 6.32
C SER A 40 0.50 -9.28 5.78
N VAL A 41 0.50 -9.39 4.46
CA VAL A 41 0.52 -10.70 3.79
C VAL A 41 1.40 -10.60 2.56
N TYR A 42 2.05 -11.71 2.22
CA TYR A 42 2.81 -11.83 1.00
C TYR A 42 2.06 -12.84 0.13
N ALA A 43 1.46 -12.36 -0.95
CA ALA A 43 0.51 -13.19 -1.68
C ALA A 43 0.38 -12.77 -3.14
N LYS A 44 -0.15 -13.70 -3.94
CA LYS A 44 -0.60 -13.44 -5.29
C LYS A 44 -2.07 -13.05 -5.18
N TRP A 45 -2.34 -11.79 -4.99
CA TRP A 45 -3.71 -11.33 -4.73
C TRP A 45 -4.10 -10.32 -5.81
N TYR A 46 -4.45 -10.86 -6.96
CA TYR A 46 -4.73 -10.02 -8.14
C TYR A 46 -6.03 -9.22 -8.02
N ASP A 47 -7.00 -9.74 -7.27
CA ASP A 47 -8.29 -9.07 -7.09
C ASP A 47 -8.31 -8.20 -5.86
N HIS A 48 -7.14 -7.76 -5.38
CA HIS A 48 -7.07 -7.05 -4.10
C HIS A 48 -7.91 -5.77 -4.08
N GLU A 49 -7.98 -5.05 -5.19
CA GLU A 49 -8.75 -3.82 -5.22
C GLU A 49 -10.25 -4.10 -5.11
N LYS A 50 -10.72 -5.10 -5.84
CA LYS A 50 -12.11 -5.50 -5.78
C LYS A 50 -12.48 -5.98 -4.37
N ASP A 51 -11.60 -6.79 -3.79
CA ASP A 51 -11.84 -7.33 -2.47
C ASP A 51 -11.78 -6.24 -1.40
N MET A 52 -10.84 -5.30 -1.54
CA MET A 52 -10.72 -4.18 -0.60
C MET A 52 -11.94 -3.29 -0.66
N LYS A 53 -12.45 -3.05 -1.87
CA LYS A 53 -13.66 -2.25 -2.02
C LYS A 53 -14.82 -2.88 -1.26
N ALA A 54 -15.01 -4.18 -1.45
CA ALA A 54 -16.08 -4.89 -0.77
C ALA A 54 -15.91 -4.86 0.75
N LEU A 55 -14.68 -5.05 1.22
CA LEU A 55 -14.40 -5.03 2.64
C LEU A 55 -14.58 -3.65 3.24
N SER A 56 -14.20 -2.61 2.52
CA SER A 56 -14.39 -1.24 3.02
C SER A 56 -15.86 -0.89 3.09
N GLU A 57 -16.67 -1.46 2.20
CA GLU A 57 -18.11 -1.26 2.26
C GLU A 57 -18.73 -2.02 3.44
N LYS A 58 -18.14 -3.15 3.79
CA LYS A 58 -18.60 -3.95 4.92
C LYS A 58 -18.35 -3.23 6.25
N TYR A 59 -17.26 -2.45 6.31
CA TYR A 59 -16.89 -1.71 7.52
C TYR A 59 -16.84 -0.22 7.20
N PRO A 60 -18.00 0.41 6.99
CA PRO A 60 -18.05 1.77 6.43
C PRO A 60 -17.49 2.86 7.34
N GLY A 61 -17.40 2.59 8.64
CA GLY A 61 -16.81 3.57 9.55
C GLY A 61 -15.30 3.53 9.62
N LEU A 62 -14.70 2.53 8.98
CA LEU A 62 -13.26 2.30 9.05
C LEU A 62 -12.54 2.97 7.89
N THR A 63 -11.44 3.64 8.21
CA THR A 63 -10.52 4.15 7.18
C THR A 63 -9.18 3.46 7.36
N PHE A 64 -8.65 2.93 6.29
CA PHE A 64 -7.39 2.20 6.35
C PHE A 64 -6.60 2.39 5.05
N CYS A 65 -5.33 2.06 5.12
CA CYS A 65 -4.43 2.17 3.97
C CYS A 65 -3.80 0.81 3.71
N VAL A 66 -3.70 0.46 2.44
CA VAL A 66 -3.00 -0.75 2.01
C VAL A 66 -1.78 -0.31 1.23
N GLU A 67 -0.62 -0.80 1.64
CA GLU A 67 0.61 -0.53 0.92
C GLU A 67 1.04 -1.81 0.23
N GLY A 68 1.50 -1.67 -1.01
CA GLY A 68 1.96 -2.81 -1.79
C GLY A 68 3.41 -2.66 -2.18
N ASP A 69 4.13 -3.78 -2.09
CA ASP A 69 5.54 -3.87 -2.48
C ASP A 69 5.65 -5.10 -3.36
N GLY A 70 5.63 -4.89 -4.67
CA GLY A 70 5.63 -5.99 -5.63
C GLY A 70 7.01 -6.56 -5.84
N GLU A 71 7.08 -7.62 -6.65
CA GLU A 71 8.34 -8.31 -6.92
C GLU A 71 9.30 -7.47 -7.73
N GLU A 72 8.76 -6.62 -8.60
CA GLU A 72 9.61 -5.79 -9.44
C GLU A 72 10.13 -4.60 -8.66
N THR A 73 11.33 -4.18 -9.03
CA THR A 73 11.93 -3.01 -8.40
C THR A 73 11.02 -1.80 -8.60
N MET A 74 10.78 -1.09 -7.50
CA MET A 74 10.00 0.15 -7.51
C MET A 74 8.51 -0.03 -7.79
N ASP A 75 8.02 -1.26 -7.68
CA ASP A 75 6.59 -1.50 -7.74
C ASP A 75 6.01 -1.28 -6.34
N LEU A 76 5.98 -0.02 -5.95
CA LEU A 76 5.49 0.40 -4.65
C LEU A 76 4.29 1.30 -4.84
N TRP A 77 3.25 1.05 -4.03
CA TRP A 77 2.04 1.84 -4.11
C TRP A 77 1.32 1.84 -2.78
N GLN A 78 0.39 2.77 -2.63
CA GLN A 78 -0.49 2.78 -1.48
C GLN A 78 -1.89 3.17 -1.94
N CYS A 79 -2.87 2.66 -1.23
CA CYS A 79 -4.25 2.91 -1.54
C CYS A 79 -5.01 3.12 -0.24
N PHE A 80 -5.69 4.26 -0.13
CA PHE A 80 -6.52 4.57 1.03
C PHE A 80 -7.95 4.14 0.73
N TRP A 81 -8.61 3.58 1.72
CA TRP A 81 -9.95 3.05 1.56
C TRP A 81 -10.88 3.58 2.64
N HIS A 82 -12.09 3.96 2.23
CA HIS A 82 -13.14 4.36 3.16
C HIS A 82 -14.50 4.17 2.50
N ALA A 83 -15.32 3.29 3.07
CA ALA A 83 -16.71 3.08 2.64
C ALA A 83 -16.84 2.90 1.13
N GLY A 84 -16.02 2.07 0.55
CA GLY A 84 -16.05 1.77 -0.88
C GLY A 84 -15.33 2.77 -1.76
N ARG A 85 -14.78 3.83 -1.19
CA ARG A 85 -14.01 4.83 -1.93
C ARG A 85 -12.53 4.58 -1.74
N SER A 86 -11.76 4.91 -2.75
CA SER A 86 -10.31 4.70 -2.67
C SER A 86 -9.56 5.88 -3.27
N TRP A 87 -8.34 6.04 -2.80
CA TRP A 87 -7.38 6.98 -3.36
C TRP A 87 -6.07 6.24 -3.53
N HIS A 88 -5.66 6.07 -4.76
CA HIS A 88 -4.49 5.26 -5.11
C HIS A 88 -3.33 6.14 -5.53
N GLU A 89 -2.15 5.84 -5.00
CA GLU A 89 -0.93 6.54 -5.37
C GLU A 89 0.18 5.56 -5.63
N ALA A 90 0.88 5.73 -6.73
CA ALA A 90 2.08 4.96 -6.99
C ALA A 90 3.23 5.63 -6.25
N VAL A 91 3.98 4.84 -5.51
CA VAL A 91 5.15 5.33 -4.79
C VAL A 91 6.36 4.90 -5.58
N ARG A 92 7.26 5.83 -5.85
CA ARG A 92 8.48 5.48 -6.56
C ARG A 92 9.66 6.21 -5.94
N PHE A 93 10.76 5.51 -5.89
CA PHE A 93 12.01 6.12 -5.45
C PHE A 93 12.62 6.88 -6.60
N THR A 94 13.15 8.06 -6.30
CA THR A 94 13.85 8.83 -7.29
C THR A 94 15.23 8.20 -7.52
N SER A 95 15.57 7.90 -8.76
CA SER A 95 16.88 7.36 -9.06
C SER A 95 17.89 8.48 -9.10
N TYR A 96 19.16 8.14 -8.89
CA TYR A 96 20.21 9.13 -8.96
C TYR A 96 20.24 9.82 -10.31
N GLY A 97 20.00 9.07 -11.38
CA GLY A 97 19.97 9.64 -12.72
C GLY A 97 18.94 10.74 -12.87
N GLU A 98 17.82 10.59 -12.18
CA GLU A 98 16.75 11.58 -12.27
C GLU A 98 17.06 12.86 -11.52
N ILE A 99 17.80 12.77 -10.43
CA ILE A 99 18.06 13.95 -9.61
C ILE A 99 19.46 14.50 -9.76
N ARG A 100 20.28 13.82 -10.56
CA ARG A 100 21.67 14.22 -10.72
C ARG A 100 21.83 15.68 -11.10
N HIS A 101 21.02 16.14 -12.03
CA HIS A 101 21.10 17.53 -12.47
C HIS A 101 20.77 18.49 -11.35
N LEU A 102 19.84 18.14 -10.49
CA LEU A 102 19.48 19.01 -9.37
C LEU A 102 20.63 19.16 -8.38
N LEU A 103 21.33 18.06 -8.13
CA LEU A 103 22.47 18.11 -7.23
C LEU A 103 23.63 18.92 -7.82
N HIS A 104 23.83 18.80 -9.11
CA HIS A 104 24.94 19.50 -9.77
C HIS A 104 24.60 20.92 -10.15
N ASP A 105 23.33 21.24 -10.28
CA ASP A 105 22.91 22.62 -10.51
C ASP A 105 23.32 23.53 -9.38
N GLU A 106 23.28 23.03 -8.18
CA GLU A 106 23.73 23.78 -7.02
C GLU A 106 25.18 24.20 -7.17
N GLU A 107 26.00 23.27 -7.61
CA GLU A 107 27.40 23.54 -7.83
C GLU A 107 27.62 24.53 -8.96
N ASN A 108 26.82 24.40 -9.99
CA ASN A 108 26.92 25.29 -11.15
C ASN A 108 26.52 26.70 -10.83
N LYS A 109 25.68 26.87 -9.86
CA LYS A 109 25.22 28.20 -9.48
C LYS A 109 26.16 28.92 -8.54
N LYS A 110 27.03 28.17 -7.92
CA LYS A 110 27.94 28.72 -6.93
C LYS A 110 29.14 29.47 -7.48
N PRO A 111 29.56 29.18 -8.65
CA PRO A 111 30.86 29.66 -9.11
C PRO A 111 31.01 31.16 -9.08
N ASN A 112 29.93 31.80 -9.05
CA ASN A 112 30.00 33.24 -9.04
C ASN A 112 30.37 33.80 -7.70
N ASN A 113 30.49 32.97 -6.78
CA ASN A 113 30.77 33.38 -5.42
C ASN A 113 32.22 33.26 -5.10
#